data_a9e8ea2a6d8b784a0d3f944eb4c36534
#
_entry.id   a9e8ea2a6d8b784a0d3f944eb4c36534
#
_cell.length_a   1.000
_cell.length_b   1.000
_cell.length_c   1.000
_cell.angle_alpha   90.00
_cell.angle_beta   90.00
_cell.angle_gamma   90.00
#
_symmetry.space_group_name_H-M   'P 1'
#
loop_
_entity.id
_entity.type
_entity.pdbx_description
1 polymer ?
#
loop_
_entity_poly.entity_id
_entity_poly.type
_entity_poly.pdbx_seq_one_letter_code
_entity_poly.pdbx_strand_id
1 'polypeptide(L)'
;MKLLIVIWSVIATALPSYVADIAALDNCLEKKAEISSLHDSKIGLCLSMISKKDISSLQQYGLYDQLYSLSLSYQFDQALSAANGKLAAAREIGDSNLINDAVLDKAMLLCVAGYHMESRRVIEDAKLAEQDMSPEQQLKYLYYLQRLSIDSNDVSNDGRHGYVAMSREYRKRIVDSTPEDSRIHLEMATLLASSMKDYRLADSLACLWVNCVDYMSVDYSVATFYRGHIQERLGNDDAAIHWYSESACSDIENAVKDNASICCLSRMLLKRGDVDRAFQYVQAALSDALFFNARLRPLQIARYLPSIEAAYNQKMEENQKRIGITNRVIFSLSIVLLLFLLMMLLLNVRTIRANREITRLSTSLKEANERLSKSLKDVSEANSAKEEYLGLFLSMCSSYLVKLKKHQSLKESEKEFQDFYDSFDNAFLHLYPSFVEDFNALLKPECRIELKKGALLNTELRIFALIKLGITQSSHIASLLRYSVNTIYNYRAQIKNDSICREDFEERVKSIGYGD
;
A
#
# COMPACT_ATOMS: atom_id res chain seq x y z
N MET A 1 -29.92 36.82 19.47
CA MET A 1 -29.82 36.57 18.01
C MET A 1 -28.58 37.18 17.38
N LYS A 2 -28.19 38.44 17.63
CA LYS A 2 -26.96 39.03 17.09
C LYS A 2 -25.66 38.39 17.62
N LEU A 3 -25.61 37.84 18.83
CA LEU A 3 -24.44 37.18 19.41
C LEU A 3 -24.21 35.78 18.80
N LEU A 4 -25.26 35.06 18.41
CA LEU A 4 -25.18 33.76 17.71
C LEU A 4 -24.69 33.89 16.27
N ILE A 5 -25.02 35.02 15.61
CA ILE A 5 -24.54 35.30 14.22
C ILE A 5 -23.05 35.67 14.24
N VAL A 6 -22.57 36.38 15.28
CA VAL A 6 -21.13 36.70 15.42
C VAL A 6 -20.31 35.44 15.77
N ILE A 7 -20.87 34.53 16.57
CA ILE A 7 -20.21 33.24 16.87
C ILE A 7 -20.15 32.36 15.61
N TRP A 8 -21.17 32.38 14.74
CA TRP A 8 -21.16 31.66 13.47
C TRP A 8 -20.21 32.29 12.43
N SER A 9 -20.02 33.61 12.44
CA SER A 9 -19.07 34.28 11.54
C SER A 9 -17.60 34.16 11.97
N VAL A 10 -17.33 33.87 13.25
CA VAL A 10 -15.96 33.62 13.77
C VAL A 10 -15.56 32.15 13.68
N ILE A 11 -16.53 31.22 13.57
CA ILE A 11 -16.28 29.78 13.34
C ILE A 11 -16.16 29.46 11.83
N ALA A 12 -16.46 30.40 10.94
CA ALA A 12 -15.95 30.36 9.58
C ALA A 12 -14.44 30.73 9.55
N THR A 13 -13.65 30.12 10.43
CA THR A 13 -12.20 29.99 10.20
C THR A 13 -12.07 29.27 8.87
N ALA A 14 -11.51 29.95 7.88
CA ALA A 14 -11.24 29.37 6.56
C ALA A 14 -10.69 27.97 6.77
N LEU A 15 -11.44 26.96 6.29
CA LEU A 15 -10.92 25.60 6.25
C LEU A 15 -9.53 25.69 5.62
N PRO A 16 -8.51 25.01 6.15
CA PRO A 16 -7.20 25.00 5.54
C PRO A 16 -7.36 24.70 4.05
N SER A 17 -6.66 25.42 3.19
CA SER A 17 -6.83 25.32 1.72
C SER A 17 -6.78 23.89 1.19
N TYR A 18 -5.98 23.03 1.85
CA TYR A 18 -5.82 21.62 1.47
C TYR A 18 -7.06 20.73 1.76
N VAL A 19 -8.03 21.18 2.54
CA VAL A 19 -9.22 20.35 2.87
C VAL A 19 -10.08 20.10 1.63
N ALA A 20 -10.19 21.09 0.75
CA ALA A 20 -10.88 20.94 -0.53
C ALA A 20 -10.15 19.95 -1.46
N ASP A 21 -8.82 20.01 -1.49
CA ASP A 21 -7.97 19.12 -2.29
C ASP A 21 -8.09 17.66 -1.84
N ILE A 22 -8.10 17.43 -0.53
CA ILE A 22 -8.31 16.10 0.05
C ILE A 22 -9.72 15.57 -0.24
N ALA A 23 -10.75 16.42 -0.18
CA ALA A 23 -12.10 16.01 -0.53
C ALA A 23 -12.23 15.67 -2.03
N ALA A 24 -11.53 16.40 -2.91
CA ALA A 24 -11.46 16.07 -4.32
C ALA A 24 -10.80 14.70 -4.55
N LEU A 25 -9.71 14.42 -3.84
CA LEU A 25 -9.03 13.12 -3.91
C LEU A 25 -9.89 11.96 -3.38
N ASP A 26 -10.62 12.17 -2.29
CA ASP A 26 -11.56 11.17 -1.77
C ASP A 26 -12.59 10.79 -2.85
N ASN A 27 -13.14 11.77 -3.58
CA ASN A 27 -14.05 11.54 -4.72
C ASN A 27 -13.37 10.80 -5.90
N CYS A 28 -12.09 11.10 -6.19
CA CYS A 28 -11.34 10.39 -7.22
C CYS A 28 -11.14 8.91 -6.81
N LEU A 29 -10.84 8.65 -5.53
CA LEU A 29 -10.68 7.29 -5.01
C LEU A 29 -11.97 6.47 -5.09
N GLU A 30 -13.14 7.08 -4.89
CA GLU A 30 -14.43 6.41 -5.05
C GLU A 30 -14.67 5.95 -6.50
N LYS A 31 -14.24 6.73 -7.50
CA LYS A 31 -14.39 6.42 -8.93
C LYS A 31 -13.32 5.47 -9.48
N LYS A 32 -12.28 5.20 -8.72
CA LYS A 32 -11.10 4.46 -9.15
C LYS A 32 -11.42 3.07 -9.74
N ALA A 33 -12.40 2.35 -9.16
CA ALA A 33 -12.78 1.03 -9.64
C ALA A 33 -13.43 1.09 -11.04
N GLU A 34 -14.28 2.08 -11.29
CA GLU A 34 -14.91 2.31 -12.59
C GLU A 34 -13.88 2.66 -13.67
N ILE A 35 -12.96 3.58 -13.36
CA ILE A 35 -11.87 3.98 -14.25
C ILE A 35 -10.97 2.78 -14.58
N SER A 36 -10.63 1.97 -13.60
CA SER A 36 -9.84 0.74 -13.82
C SER A 36 -10.55 -0.24 -14.74
N SER A 37 -11.86 -0.46 -14.56
CA SER A 37 -12.66 -1.34 -15.42
C SER A 37 -12.72 -0.86 -16.87
N LEU A 38 -12.83 0.46 -17.07
CA LEU A 38 -12.78 1.05 -18.42
C LEU A 38 -11.39 0.86 -19.05
N HIS A 39 -10.32 1.00 -18.27
CA HIS A 39 -8.96 0.79 -18.72
C HIS A 39 -8.71 -0.69 -19.11
N ASP A 40 -9.19 -1.64 -18.29
CA ASP A 40 -9.14 -3.07 -18.59
C ASP A 40 -9.85 -3.41 -19.91
N SER A 41 -10.96 -2.73 -20.20
CA SER A 41 -11.68 -2.90 -21.46
C SER A 41 -10.86 -2.45 -22.67
N LYS A 42 -10.10 -1.35 -22.55
CA LYS A 42 -9.17 -0.87 -23.61
C LYS A 42 -8.05 -1.88 -23.85
N ILE A 43 -7.47 -2.40 -22.77
CA ILE A 43 -6.44 -3.45 -22.82
C ILE A 43 -7.01 -4.72 -23.48
N GLY A 44 -8.18 -5.17 -23.08
CA GLY A 44 -8.86 -6.34 -23.66
C GLY A 44 -9.10 -6.20 -25.16
N LEU A 45 -9.51 -5.00 -25.61
CA LEU A 45 -9.67 -4.71 -27.03
C LEU A 45 -8.33 -4.81 -27.78
N CYS A 46 -7.27 -4.22 -27.25
CA CYS A 46 -5.92 -4.29 -27.86
C CYS A 46 -5.43 -5.75 -27.97
N LEU A 47 -5.59 -6.54 -26.93
CA LEU A 47 -5.22 -7.96 -26.92
C LEU A 47 -6.02 -8.76 -27.96
N SER A 48 -7.31 -8.46 -28.12
CA SER A 48 -8.15 -9.10 -29.12
C SER A 48 -7.68 -8.80 -30.56
N MET A 49 -7.14 -7.60 -30.79
CA MET A 49 -6.56 -7.21 -32.08
C MET A 49 -5.24 -7.92 -32.35
N ILE A 50 -4.36 -8.04 -31.33
CA ILE A 50 -3.08 -8.75 -31.42
C ILE A 50 -3.30 -10.24 -31.75
N SER A 51 -4.37 -10.85 -31.26
CA SER A 51 -4.66 -12.28 -31.47
C SER A 51 -5.15 -12.64 -32.89
N LYS A 52 -5.41 -11.67 -33.77
CA LYS A 52 -5.85 -11.92 -35.14
C LYS A 52 -4.71 -12.51 -35.98
N LYS A 53 -5.01 -13.50 -36.85
CA LYS A 53 -4.00 -14.23 -37.65
C LYS A 53 -3.44 -13.47 -38.84
N ASP A 54 -4.17 -12.46 -39.36
CA ASP A 54 -3.85 -11.79 -40.62
C ASP A 54 -3.33 -10.37 -40.42
N ILE A 55 -2.42 -10.17 -39.47
CA ILE A 55 -1.79 -8.86 -39.21
C ILE A 55 -0.31 -8.90 -39.57
N SER A 56 0.18 -7.86 -40.24
CA SER A 56 1.59 -7.72 -40.59
C SER A 56 2.45 -7.47 -39.31
N SER A 57 3.76 -7.80 -39.40
CA SER A 57 4.70 -7.53 -38.29
C SER A 57 4.74 -6.05 -37.89
N LEU A 58 4.54 -5.13 -38.85
CA LEU A 58 4.43 -3.69 -38.56
C LEU A 58 3.16 -3.34 -37.80
N GLN A 59 2.03 -3.95 -38.14
CA GLN A 59 0.78 -3.79 -37.38
C GLN A 59 0.90 -4.41 -35.99
N GLN A 60 1.55 -5.56 -35.88
CA GLN A 60 1.86 -6.18 -34.58
C GLN A 60 2.71 -5.26 -33.72
N TYR A 61 3.77 -4.68 -34.27
CA TYR A 61 4.60 -3.70 -33.56
C TYR A 61 3.76 -2.54 -33.02
N GLY A 62 2.92 -1.92 -33.84
CA GLY A 62 2.05 -0.82 -33.40
C GLY A 62 1.03 -1.22 -32.32
N LEU A 63 0.46 -2.42 -32.42
CA LEU A 63 -0.48 -2.94 -31.41
C LEU A 63 0.23 -3.25 -30.08
N TYR A 64 1.43 -3.83 -30.14
CA TYR A 64 2.22 -4.05 -28.93
C TYR A 64 2.70 -2.73 -28.30
N ASP A 65 3.02 -1.72 -29.11
CA ASP A 65 3.35 -0.38 -28.64
C ASP A 65 2.17 0.27 -27.93
N GLN A 66 0.97 0.16 -28.49
CA GLN A 66 -0.26 0.62 -27.85
C GLN A 66 -0.55 -0.16 -26.55
N LEU A 67 -0.41 -1.47 -26.53
CA LEU A 67 -0.59 -2.29 -25.34
C LEU A 67 0.45 -1.94 -24.27
N TYR A 68 1.70 -1.71 -24.68
CA TYR A 68 2.76 -1.25 -23.78
C TYR A 68 2.39 0.08 -23.13
N SER A 69 1.96 1.06 -23.91
CA SER A 69 1.55 2.38 -23.42
C SER A 69 0.38 2.31 -22.46
N LEU A 70 -0.62 1.46 -22.74
CA LEU A 70 -1.76 1.23 -21.83
C LEU A 70 -1.34 0.53 -20.53
N SER A 71 -0.32 -0.32 -20.55
CA SER A 71 0.06 -1.16 -19.42
C SER A 71 1.22 -0.60 -18.60
N LEU A 72 1.99 0.36 -19.14
CA LEU A 72 3.26 0.86 -18.60
C LEU A 72 3.20 1.26 -17.14
N SER A 73 2.15 1.97 -16.73
CA SER A 73 1.92 2.41 -15.36
C SER A 73 0.72 1.71 -14.70
N TYR A 74 0.11 0.73 -15.39
CA TYR A 74 -1.07 0.01 -14.94
C TYR A 74 -0.75 -1.39 -14.41
N GLN A 75 -0.04 -2.22 -15.20
CA GLN A 75 0.33 -3.57 -14.81
C GLN A 75 1.66 -4.00 -15.43
N PHE A 76 2.65 -4.24 -14.58
CA PHE A 76 4.03 -4.52 -15.00
C PHE A 76 4.16 -5.78 -15.89
N ASP A 77 3.55 -6.90 -15.50
CA ASP A 77 3.69 -8.16 -16.26
C ASP A 77 3.14 -8.01 -17.67
N GLN A 78 2.04 -7.29 -17.81
CA GLN A 78 1.42 -7.03 -19.12
C GLN A 78 2.27 -6.07 -19.95
N ALA A 79 2.78 -5.01 -19.34
CA ALA A 79 3.70 -4.09 -19.97
C ALA A 79 4.98 -4.81 -20.45
N LEU A 80 5.52 -5.72 -19.63
CA LEU A 80 6.70 -6.52 -19.99
C LEU A 80 6.41 -7.49 -21.14
N SER A 81 5.23 -8.12 -21.13
CA SER A 81 4.78 -8.96 -22.24
C SER A 81 4.65 -8.17 -23.53
N ALA A 82 4.04 -6.96 -23.45
CA ALA A 82 3.90 -6.06 -24.59
C ALA A 82 5.26 -5.59 -25.12
N ALA A 83 6.20 -5.19 -24.24
CA ALA A 83 7.56 -4.82 -24.64
C ALA A 83 8.32 -5.96 -25.32
N ASN A 84 8.14 -7.20 -24.85
CA ASN A 84 8.71 -8.38 -25.49
C ASN A 84 8.10 -8.64 -26.87
N GLY A 85 6.78 -8.51 -27.01
CA GLY A 85 6.08 -8.64 -28.28
C GLY A 85 6.49 -7.55 -29.28
N LYS A 86 6.58 -6.29 -28.80
CA LYS A 86 7.09 -5.15 -29.59
C LYS A 86 8.50 -5.43 -30.12
N LEU A 87 9.41 -5.92 -29.26
CA LEU A 87 10.79 -6.24 -29.64
C LEU A 87 10.85 -7.42 -30.63
N ALA A 88 10.01 -8.44 -30.45
CA ALA A 88 9.94 -9.57 -31.38
C ALA A 88 9.48 -9.11 -32.77
N ALA A 89 8.39 -8.31 -32.83
CA ALA A 89 7.90 -7.75 -34.08
C ALA A 89 8.93 -6.82 -34.76
N ALA A 90 9.64 -5.99 -33.99
CA ALA A 90 10.72 -5.15 -34.53
C ALA A 90 11.85 -5.97 -35.17
N ARG A 91 12.24 -7.09 -34.55
CA ARG A 91 13.27 -8.01 -35.09
C ARG A 91 12.79 -8.70 -36.35
N GLU A 92 11.52 -9.06 -36.43
CA GLU A 92 10.95 -9.68 -37.64
C GLU A 92 10.89 -8.68 -38.80
N ILE A 93 10.62 -7.41 -38.52
CA ILE A 93 10.67 -6.31 -39.50
C ILE A 93 12.13 -6.08 -39.96
N GLY A 94 13.12 -6.24 -39.06
CA GLY A 94 14.53 -6.03 -39.33
C GLY A 94 14.98 -4.57 -39.37
N ASP A 95 14.12 -3.64 -38.86
CA ASP A 95 14.46 -2.21 -38.79
C ASP A 95 15.21 -1.92 -37.48
N SER A 96 16.44 -1.44 -37.58
CA SER A 96 17.30 -1.13 -36.41
C SER A 96 16.72 -0.06 -35.53
N ASN A 97 16.01 0.95 -36.07
CA ASN A 97 15.41 2.00 -35.27
C ASN A 97 14.26 1.46 -34.41
N LEU A 98 13.41 0.59 -35.00
CA LEU A 98 12.32 -0.05 -34.25
C LEU A 98 12.85 -0.98 -33.16
N ILE A 99 13.95 -1.71 -33.46
CA ILE A 99 14.61 -2.58 -32.49
C ILE A 99 15.18 -1.76 -31.34
N ASN A 100 15.91 -0.68 -31.64
CA ASN A 100 16.49 0.20 -30.63
C ASN A 100 15.40 0.80 -29.73
N ASP A 101 14.31 1.28 -30.31
CA ASP A 101 13.19 1.85 -29.57
C ASP A 101 12.55 0.81 -28.65
N ALA A 102 12.28 -0.39 -29.13
CA ALA A 102 11.72 -1.48 -28.32
C ALA A 102 12.66 -1.94 -27.20
N VAL A 103 13.98 -1.94 -27.44
CA VAL A 103 15.00 -2.23 -26.44
C VAL A 103 15.01 -1.17 -25.34
N LEU A 104 14.96 0.11 -25.70
CA LEU A 104 14.93 1.22 -24.77
C LEU A 104 13.66 1.20 -23.90
N ASP A 105 12.50 0.92 -24.50
CA ASP A 105 11.24 0.79 -23.78
C ASP A 105 11.29 -0.34 -22.75
N LYS A 106 11.78 -1.51 -23.18
CA LYS A 106 11.92 -2.65 -22.27
C LYS A 106 12.90 -2.37 -21.14
N ALA A 107 14.04 -1.74 -21.44
CA ALA A 107 15.03 -1.37 -20.43
C ALA A 107 14.47 -0.37 -19.43
N MET A 108 13.74 0.65 -19.91
CA MET A 108 13.10 1.65 -19.08
C MET A 108 12.04 1.03 -18.15
N LEU A 109 11.17 0.18 -18.68
CA LEU A 109 10.14 -0.51 -17.89
C LEU A 109 10.77 -1.33 -16.75
N LEU A 110 11.79 -2.12 -17.05
CA LEU A 110 12.51 -2.91 -16.06
C LEU A 110 13.18 -2.02 -15.00
N CYS A 111 13.75 -0.89 -15.43
CA CYS A 111 14.37 0.08 -14.53
C CYS A 111 13.36 0.63 -13.53
N VAL A 112 12.24 1.18 -14.00
CA VAL A 112 11.19 1.79 -13.15
C VAL A 112 10.56 0.75 -12.22
N ALA A 113 10.46 -0.50 -12.67
CA ALA A 113 9.93 -1.60 -11.86
C ALA A 113 10.93 -2.12 -10.79
N GLY A 114 12.19 -1.64 -10.78
CA GLY A 114 13.21 -2.04 -9.82
C GLY A 114 14.02 -3.28 -10.21
N TYR A 115 14.00 -3.67 -11.49
CA TYR A 115 14.80 -4.76 -12.06
C TYR A 115 16.07 -4.21 -12.73
N HIS A 116 16.90 -3.49 -11.98
CA HIS A 116 18.00 -2.70 -12.51
C HIS A 116 19.08 -3.54 -13.22
N MET A 117 19.38 -4.76 -12.75
CA MET A 117 20.35 -5.65 -13.37
C MET A 117 19.84 -6.18 -14.70
N GLU A 118 18.58 -6.60 -14.73
CA GLU A 118 17.91 -7.09 -15.93
C GLU A 118 17.76 -5.97 -16.96
N SER A 119 17.45 -4.76 -16.50
CA SER A 119 17.38 -3.56 -17.34
C SER A 119 18.71 -3.28 -18.04
N ARG A 120 19.84 -3.34 -17.33
CA ARG A 120 21.19 -3.18 -17.92
C ARG A 120 21.50 -4.26 -18.94
N ARG A 121 21.20 -5.52 -18.61
CA ARG A 121 21.42 -6.64 -19.53
C ARG A 121 20.68 -6.47 -20.85
N VAL A 122 19.47 -5.94 -20.85
CA VAL A 122 18.71 -5.67 -22.07
C VAL A 122 19.49 -4.76 -23.03
N ILE A 123 20.13 -3.72 -22.51
CA ILE A 123 20.97 -2.80 -23.30
C ILE A 123 22.28 -3.47 -23.74
N GLU A 124 22.94 -4.19 -22.84
CA GLU A 124 24.22 -4.88 -23.10
C GLU A 124 24.05 -6.00 -24.17
N ASP A 125 23.02 -6.82 -24.02
CA ASP A 125 22.71 -7.91 -24.96
C ASP A 125 22.35 -7.39 -26.36
N ALA A 126 21.68 -6.23 -26.43
CA ALA A 126 21.38 -5.55 -27.67
C ALA A 126 22.61 -4.85 -28.28
N LYS A 127 23.73 -4.75 -27.54
CA LYS A 127 24.93 -3.99 -27.92
C LYS A 127 24.62 -2.57 -28.37
N LEU A 128 23.62 -1.96 -27.71
CA LEU A 128 23.12 -0.66 -28.07
C LEU A 128 24.16 0.40 -27.72
N ALA A 129 24.69 1.11 -28.71
CA ALA A 129 25.64 2.19 -28.52
C ALA A 129 25.02 3.54 -28.88
N GLU A 130 25.32 4.56 -28.09
CA GLU A 130 24.72 5.92 -28.24
C GLU A 130 24.92 6.49 -29.65
N GLN A 131 26.06 6.18 -30.28
CA GLN A 131 26.40 6.63 -31.64
C GLN A 131 25.51 6.04 -32.73
N ASP A 132 24.88 4.88 -32.49
CA ASP A 132 24.03 4.19 -33.45
C ASP A 132 22.54 4.56 -33.30
N MET A 133 22.23 5.52 -32.42
CA MET A 133 20.89 5.98 -32.12
C MET A 133 20.53 7.26 -32.86
N SER A 134 19.26 7.41 -33.23
CA SER A 134 18.72 8.70 -33.64
C SER A 134 18.77 9.72 -32.50
N PRO A 135 18.72 11.03 -32.76
CA PRO A 135 18.71 12.05 -31.71
C PRO A 135 17.59 11.84 -30.68
N GLU A 136 16.42 11.38 -31.10
CA GLU A 136 15.30 11.07 -30.24
C GLU A 136 15.59 9.86 -29.34
N GLN A 137 16.19 8.81 -29.89
CA GLN A 137 16.64 7.64 -29.14
C GLN A 137 17.77 7.96 -28.17
N GLN A 138 18.70 8.84 -28.55
CA GLN A 138 19.76 9.31 -27.64
C GLN A 138 19.16 10.02 -26.43
N LEU A 139 18.15 10.85 -26.64
CA LEU A 139 17.44 11.53 -25.57
C LEU A 139 16.73 10.52 -24.64
N LYS A 140 16.02 9.55 -25.21
CA LYS A 140 15.37 8.46 -24.49
C LYS A 140 16.39 7.60 -23.71
N TYR A 141 17.56 7.34 -24.28
CA TYR A 141 18.64 6.63 -23.61
C TYR A 141 19.24 7.42 -22.45
N LEU A 142 19.47 8.72 -22.61
CA LEU A 142 19.91 9.60 -21.51
C LEU A 142 18.88 9.66 -20.38
N TYR A 143 17.61 9.72 -20.74
CA TYR A 143 16.51 9.66 -19.77
C TYR A 143 16.50 8.32 -19.01
N TYR A 144 16.73 7.21 -19.69
CA TYR A 144 16.91 5.91 -19.05
C TYR A 144 18.12 5.89 -18.10
N LEU A 145 19.29 6.38 -18.54
CA LEU A 145 20.50 6.37 -17.72
C LEU A 145 20.40 7.22 -16.45
N GLN A 146 19.77 8.39 -16.55
CA GLN A 146 19.54 9.23 -15.36
C GLN A 146 18.58 8.54 -14.38
N ARG A 147 17.53 7.87 -14.89
CA ARG A 147 16.57 7.16 -14.06
C ARG A 147 17.20 5.96 -13.37
N LEU A 148 17.90 5.13 -14.13
CA LEU A 148 18.64 3.98 -13.61
C LEU A 148 19.62 4.38 -12.50
N SER A 149 20.31 5.51 -12.68
CA SER A 149 21.27 6.00 -11.69
C SER A 149 20.58 6.41 -10.38
N ILE A 150 19.47 7.16 -10.43
CA ILE A 150 18.80 7.62 -9.22
C ILE A 150 18.09 6.47 -8.48
N ASP A 151 17.43 5.58 -9.20
CA ASP A 151 16.73 4.44 -8.60
C ASP A 151 17.72 3.41 -8.01
N SER A 152 18.91 3.26 -8.64
CA SER A 152 20.01 2.44 -8.08
C SER A 152 20.55 3.04 -6.77
N ASN A 153 20.60 4.37 -6.65
CA ASN A 153 20.96 5.03 -5.40
C ASN A 153 19.95 4.78 -4.27
N ASP A 154 18.65 4.81 -4.59
CA ASP A 154 17.58 4.58 -3.61
C ASP A 154 17.59 3.16 -3.06
N VAL A 155 18.02 2.20 -3.85
CA VAL A 155 18.12 0.78 -3.44
C VAL A 155 19.41 0.50 -2.68
N SER A 156 20.55 1.02 -3.13
CA SER A 156 21.88 0.74 -2.53
C SER A 156 22.10 1.44 -1.20
N ASN A 157 21.53 2.64 -1.03
CA ASN A 157 21.60 3.50 0.19
C ASN A 157 23.02 3.70 0.77
N ASP A 158 24.09 3.44 0.00
CA ASP A 158 25.47 3.49 0.49
C ASP A 158 26.28 4.71 0.04
N GLY A 159 25.73 5.51 -0.88
CA GLY A 159 26.33 6.76 -1.39
C GLY A 159 27.70 6.60 -2.09
N ARG A 160 28.25 5.39 -2.14
CA ARG A 160 29.63 5.12 -2.59
C ARG A 160 29.79 5.06 -4.10
N HIS A 161 28.70 4.81 -4.83
CA HIS A 161 28.78 4.57 -6.28
C HIS A 161 28.63 5.82 -7.16
N GLY A 162 28.55 7.01 -6.57
CA GLY A 162 28.43 8.24 -7.36
C GLY A 162 27.16 8.37 -8.21
N TYR A 163 26.14 7.53 -7.97
CA TYR A 163 24.90 7.50 -8.76
C TYR A 163 24.19 8.85 -8.87
N VAL A 164 24.20 9.63 -7.78
CA VAL A 164 23.62 10.98 -7.79
C VAL A 164 24.38 11.91 -8.74
N ALA A 165 25.71 11.82 -8.76
CA ALA A 165 26.55 12.63 -9.67
C ALA A 165 26.32 12.19 -11.12
N MET A 166 26.25 10.90 -11.41
CA MET A 166 25.93 10.36 -12.73
C MET A 166 24.55 10.83 -13.21
N SER A 167 23.52 10.74 -12.36
CA SER A 167 22.18 11.22 -12.69
C SER A 167 22.18 12.72 -13.03
N ARG A 168 22.94 13.54 -12.29
CA ARG A 168 23.09 14.99 -12.57
C ARG A 168 23.73 15.23 -13.92
N GLU A 169 24.77 14.48 -14.27
CA GLU A 169 25.46 14.62 -15.54
C GLU A 169 24.52 14.28 -16.71
N TYR A 170 23.77 13.19 -16.61
CA TYR A 170 22.80 12.85 -17.65
C TYR A 170 21.68 13.88 -17.78
N ARG A 171 21.15 14.40 -16.66
CA ARG A 171 20.15 15.47 -16.67
C ARG A 171 20.70 16.72 -17.33
N LYS A 172 21.94 17.09 -17.03
CA LYS A 172 22.61 18.24 -17.67
C LYS A 172 22.72 18.05 -19.18
N ARG A 173 23.16 16.89 -19.64
CA ARG A 173 23.23 16.59 -21.09
C ARG A 173 21.85 16.70 -21.76
N ILE A 174 20.76 16.28 -21.11
CA ILE A 174 19.40 16.44 -21.63
C ILE A 174 19.03 17.94 -21.70
N VAL A 175 19.26 18.69 -20.64
CA VAL A 175 18.99 20.13 -20.61
C VAL A 175 19.76 20.86 -21.70
N ASP A 176 21.06 20.57 -21.86
CA ASP A 176 21.92 21.21 -22.86
C ASP A 176 21.53 20.87 -24.33
N SER A 177 20.78 19.76 -24.55
CA SER A 177 20.39 19.26 -25.88
C SER A 177 18.93 19.49 -26.26
N THR A 178 18.11 20.08 -25.38
CA THR A 178 16.66 20.23 -25.59
C THR A 178 16.24 21.71 -25.55
N PRO A 179 15.18 22.10 -26.31
CA PRO A 179 14.62 23.46 -26.26
C PRO A 179 14.15 23.82 -24.84
N GLU A 180 14.43 25.06 -24.40
CA GLU A 180 14.14 25.54 -23.03
C GLU A 180 12.66 25.47 -22.63
N ASP A 181 11.75 25.59 -23.59
CA ASP A 181 10.30 25.54 -23.41
C ASP A 181 9.71 24.11 -23.55
N SER A 182 10.54 23.13 -23.89
CA SER A 182 10.08 21.76 -24.04
C SER A 182 9.81 21.10 -22.70
N ARG A 183 8.79 20.23 -22.65
CA ARG A 183 8.44 19.46 -21.46
C ARG A 183 9.65 18.77 -20.83
N ILE A 184 10.46 18.09 -21.66
CA ILE A 184 11.59 17.29 -21.15
C ILE A 184 12.71 18.18 -20.60
N HIS A 185 12.94 19.36 -21.19
CA HIS A 185 13.89 20.34 -20.66
C HIS A 185 13.46 20.81 -19.28
N LEU A 186 12.21 21.26 -19.15
CA LEU A 186 11.64 21.75 -17.89
C LEU A 186 11.65 20.67 -16.80
N GLU A 187 11.31 19.42 -17.14
CA GLU A 187 11.42 18.29 -16.25
C GLU A 187 12.85 18.10 -15.74
N MET A 188 13.82 17.97 -16.65
CA MET A 188 15.21 17.68 -16.29
C MET A 188 15.88 18.86 -15.58
N ALA A 189 15.61 20.08 -15.98
CA ALA A 189 16.09 21.29 -15.29
C ALA A 189 15.55 21.38 -13.86
N THR A 190 14.25 21.08 -13.66
CA THR A 190 13.62 20.99 -12.34
C THR A 190 14.31 19.96 -11.45
N LEU A 191 14.50 18.74 -11.98
CA LEU A 191 15.15 17.65 -11.24
C LEU A 191 16.63 17.94 -10.96
N LEU A 192 17.31 18.62 -11.86
CA LEU A 192 18.71 19.06 -11.69
C LEU A 192 18.81 20.08 -10.57
N ALA A 193 18.02 21.16 -10.61
CA ALA A 193 17.96 22.17 -9.57
C ALA A 193 17.62 21.59 -8.19
N SER A 194 16.60 20.70 -8.14
CA SER A 194 16.22 20.00 -6.91
C SER A 194 17.36 19.13 -6.36
N SER A 195 18.10 18.43 -7.23
CA SER A 195 19.24 17.60 -6.83
C SER A 195 20.42 18.42 -6.30
N MET A 196 20.53 19.69 -6.71
CA MET A 196 21.49 20.67 -6.20
C MET A 196 20.99 21.38 -4.94
N LYS A 197 19.77 21.06 -4.48
CA LYS A 197 19.07 21.67 -3.34
C LYS A 197 18.69 23.14 -3.56
N ASP A 198 18.70 23.62 -4.79
CA ASP A 198 18.14 24.92 -5.15
C ASP A 198 16.62 24.77 -5.37
N TYR A 199 15.90 24.64 -4.26
CA TYR A 199 14.46 24.40 -4.30
C TYR A 199 13.66 25.62 -4.78
N ARG A 200 14.22 26.85 -4.72
CA ARG A 200 13.56 28.06 -5.25
C ARG A 200 13.57 28.06 -6.77
N LEU A 201 14.71 27.79 -7.37
CA LEU A 201 14.84 27.64 -8.82
C LEU A 201 13.99 26.43 -9.28
N ALA A 202 14.08 25.31 -8.57
CA ALA A 202 13.30 24.12 -8.88
C ALA A 202 11.78 24.38 -8.87
N ASP A 203 11.25 25.18 -7.93
CA ASP A 203 9.83 25.53 -7.89
C ASP A 203 9.42 26.43 -9.08
N SER A 204 10.27 27.41 -9.44
CA SER A 204 10.02 28.24 -10.62
C SER A 204 9.96 27.42 -11.90
N LEU A 205 10.90 26.49 -12.09
CA LEU A 205 10.92 25.57 -13.23
C LEU A 205 9.75 24.59 -13.21
N ALA A 206 9.41 24.04 -12.05
CA ALA A 206 8.25 23.16 -11.89
C ALA A 206 6.93 23.87 -12.21
N CYS A 207 6.82 25.17 -11.88
CA CYS A 207 5.67 25.97 -12.26
C CYS A 207 5.53 26.09 -13.80
N LEU A 208 6.63 26.32 -14.50
CA LEU A 208 6.64 26.35 -15.97
C LEU A 208 6.29 24.96 -16.54
N TRP A 209 6.86 23.90 -15.95
CA TRP A 209 6.59 22.52 -16.37
C TRP A 209 5.11 22.16 -16.22
N VAL A 210 4.48 22.43 -15.07
CA VAL A 210 3.03 22.18 -14.87
C VAL A 210 2.20 22.93 -15.92
N ASN A 211 2.58 24.14 -16.30
CA ASN A 211 1.86 24.95 -17.27
C ASN A 211 2.08 24.52 -18.74
N CYS A 212 3.13 23.72 -19.02
CA CYS A 212 3.41 23.28 -20.40
C CYS A 212 2.82 21.90 -20.74
N VAL A 213 2.14 21.24 -19.78
CA VAL A 213 1.51 19.92 -19.98
C VAL A 213 0.00 20.03 -19.92
N ASP A 214 -0.69 19.08 -20.58
CA ASP A 214 -2.15 19.04 -20.57
C ASP A 214 -2.68 18.71 -19.18
N TYR A 215 -3.66 19.47 -18.71
CA TYR A 215 -4.30 19.28 -17.42
C TYR A 215 -4.87 17.87 -17.29
N MET A 216 -4.67 17.25 -16.14
CA MET A 216 -5.07 15.86 -15.82
C MET A 216 -4.48 14.79 -16.76
N SER A 217 -3.41 15.07 -17.48
CA SER A 217 -2.63 14.05 -18.20
C SER A 217 -1.66 13.29 -17.28
N VAL A 218 -1.09 12.19 -17.77
CA VAL A 218 -0.01 11.48 -17.05
C VAL A 218 1.21 12.38 -16.83
N ASP A 219 1.56 13.23 -17.80
CA ASP A 219 2.65 14.20 -17.67
C ASP A 219 2.33 15.27 -16.60
N TYR A 220 1.06 15.67 -16.49
CA TYR A 220 0.59 16.57 -15.43
C TYR A 220 0.75 15.93 -14.05
N SER A 221 0.43 14.65 -13.90
CA SER A 221 0.60 13.96 -12.61
C SER A 221 2.07 13.94 -12.17
N VAL A 222 2.99 13.70 -13.10
CA VAL A 222 4.43 13.71 -12.82
C VAL A 222 4.92 15.11 -12.44
N ALA A 223 4.53 16.14 -13.19
CA ALA A 223 4.93 17.53 -12.94
C ALA A 223 4.43 18.03 -11.57
N THR A 224 3.17 17.76 -11.25
CA THR A 224 2.55 18.13 -9.97
C THR A 224 3.12 17.33 -8.81
N PHE A 225 3.47 16.05 -8.99
CA PHE A 225 4.19 15.25 -8.00
C PHE A 225 5.51 15.91 -7.61
N TYR A 226 6.35 16.26 -8.59
CA TYR A 226 7.64 16.90 -8.30
C TYR A 226 7.47 18.29 -7.71
N ARG A 227 6.47 19.05 -8.13
CA ARG A 227 6.15 20.34 -7.51
C ARG A 227 5.74 20.16 -6.05
N GLY A 228 4.91 19.18 -5.73
CA GLY A 228 4.58 18.80 -4.35
C GLY A 228 5.82 18.45 -3.52
N HIS A 229 6.73 17.66 -4.10
CA HIS A 229 8.00 17.31 -3.46
C HIS A 229 8.88 18.52 -3.17
N ILE A 230 8.98 19.47 -4.11
CA ILE A 230 9.74 20.70 -3.94
C ILE A 230 9.11 21.59 -2.85
N GLN A 231 7.78 21.74 -2.83
CA GLN A 231 7.07 22.50 -1.80
C GLN A 231 7.27 21.89 -0.40
N GLU A 232 7.30 20.56 -0.31
CA GLU A 232 7.62 19.87 0.93
C GLU A 232 9.06 20.19 1.39
N ARG A 233 10.03 20.23 0.47
CA ARG A 233 11.42 20.61 0.78
C ARG A 233 11.59 22.08 1.18
N LEU A 234 10.73 22.95 0.68
CA LEU A 234 10.64 24.35 1.08
C LEU A 234 9.93 24.55 2.43
N GLY A 235 9.29 23.52 2.98
CA GLY A 235 8.52 23.58 4.22
C GLY A 235 7.09 24.09 4.04
N ASN A 236 6.60 24.18 2.82
CA ASN A 236 5.26 24.64 2.47
C ASN A 236 4.29 23.45 2.45
N ASP A 237 4.00 22.87 3.63
CA ASP A 237 3.22 21.62 3.76
C ASP A 237 1.84 21.72 3.09
N ASP A 238 1.12 22.85 3.14
CA ASP A 238 -0.21 23.00 2.50
C ASP A 238 -0.11 22.97 0.98
N ALA A 239 0.85 23.68 0.42
CA ALA A 239 1.09 23.64 -1.02
C ALA A 239 1.55 22.24 -1.48
N ALA A 240 2.35 21.56 -0.68
CA ALA A 240 2.77 20.19 -0.97
C ALA A 240 1.57 19.23 -1.00
N ILE A 241 0.66 19.33 -0.03
CA ILE A 241 -0.57 18.52 -0.01
C ILE A 241 -1.43 18.82 -1.25
N HIS A 242 -1.61 20.09 -1.59
CA HIS A 242 -2.34 20.48 -2.80
C HIS A 242 -1.76 19.80 -4.06
N TRP A 243 -0.46 19.96 -4.32
CA TRP A 243 0.16 19.42 -5.54
C TRP A 243 0.21 17.88 -5.56
N TYR A 244 0.42 17.24 -4.42
CA TYR A 244 0.31 15.79 -4.33
C TYR A 244 -1.12 15.29 -4.54
N SER A 245 -2.15 16.05 -4.12
CA SER A 245 -3.55 15.70 -4.37
C SER A 245 -3.91 15.81 -5.83
N GLU A 246 -3.49 16.90 -6.50
CA GLU A 246 -3.63 17.07 -7.95
C GLU A 246 -2.96 15.92 -8.72
N SER A 247 -1.73 15.57 -8.36
CA SER A 247 -1.02 14.44 -8.94
C SER A 247 -1.76 13.13 -8.74
N ALA A 248 -2.24 12.87 -7.53
CA ALA A 248 -2.95 11.63 -7.21
C ALA A 248 -4.29 11.51 -7.96
N CYS A 249 -5.05 12.61 -8.08
CA CYS A 249 -6.27 12.64 -8.88
C CYS A 249 -5.99 12.35 -10.35
N SER A 250 -4.96 13.00 -10.92
CA SER A 250 -4.55 12.77 -12.30
C SER A 250 -4.10 11.32 -12.54
N ASP A 251 -3.33 10.73 -11.61
CA ASP A 251 -2.94 9.33 -11.67
C ASP A 251 -4.17 8.40 -11.68
N ILE A 252 -5.15 8.66 -10.82
CA ILE A 252 -6.38 7.85 -10.76
C ILE A 252 -7.16 7.95 -12.07
N GLU A 253 -7.34 9.16 -12.60
CA GLU A 253 -8.08 9.38 -13.86
C GLU A 253 -7.42 8.71 -15.07
N ASN A 254 -6.10 8.57 -15.04
CA ASN A 254 -5.33 7.85 -16.06
C ASN A 254 -5.09 6.35 -15.73
N ALA A 255 -5.75 5.83 -14.70
CA ALA A 255 -5.61 4.46 -14.23
C ALA A 255 -4.16 4.08 -13.84
N VAL A 256 -3.32 5.05 -13.45
CA VAL A 256 -1.94 4.81 -13.01
C VAL A 256 -1.94 4.07 -11.67
N LYS A 257 -1.25 2.94 -11.60
CA LYS A 257 -1.12 2.09 -10.40
C LYS A 257 0.24 2.23 -9.72
N ASP A 258 1.25 2.71 -10.42
CA ASP A 258 2.57 3.05 -9.82
C ASP A 258 2.55 4.47 -9.22
N ASN A 259 1.60 4.74 -8.35
CA ASN A 259 1.32 6.05 -7.78
C ASN A 259 2.21 6.32 -6.55
N ALA A 260 2.99 7.41 -6.60
CA ALA A 260 3.81 7.87 -5.47
C ALA A 260 3.09 8.92 -4.60
N SER A 261 2.19 9.69 -5.19
CA SER A 261 1.58 10.87 -4.58
C SER A 261 0.69 10.51 -3.41
N ILE A 262 -0.13 9.45 -3.53
CA ILE A 262 -0.97 8.95 -2.43
C ILE A 262 -0.11 8.52 -1.24
N CYS A 263 1.05 7.91 -1.49
CA CYS A 263 1.97 7.50 -0.43
C CYS A 263 2.59 8.72 0.29
N CYS A 264 2.98 9.75 -0.47
CA CYS A 264 3.48 11.01 0.12
C CYS A 264 2.39 11.71 0.94
N LEU A 265 1.15 11.76 0.42
CA LEU A 265 0.01 12.30 1.13
C LEU A 265 -0.27 11.56 2.44
N SER A 266 -0.27 10.23 2.43
CA SER A 266 -0.50 9.44 3.64
C SER A 266 0.48 9.81 4.76
N ARG A 267 1.75 10.00 4.42
CA ARG A 267 2.80 10.44 5.35
C ARG A 267 2.58 11.87 5.86
N MET A 268 2.19 12.79 4.97
CA MET A 268 1.93 14.18 5.35
C MET A 268 0.67 14.30 6.23
N LEU A 269 -0.37 13.54 5.93
CA LEU A 269 -1.59 13.49 6.72
C LEU A 269 -1.34 12.89 8.10
N LEU A 270 -0.49 11.85 8.20
CA LEU A 270 -0.04 11.33 9.48
C LEU A 270 0.64 12.42 10.32
N LYS A 271 1.57 13.18 9.72
CA LYS A 271 2.26 14.32 10.37
C LYS A 271 1.27 15.37 10.89
N ARG A 272 0.12 15.55 10.22
CA ARG A 272 -0.95 16.46 10.62
C ARG A 272 -1.96 15.87 11.59
N GLY A 273 -1.82 14.60 11.93
CA GLY A 273 -2.72 13.91 12.85
C GLY A 273 -4.01 13.39 12.20
N ASP A 274 -4.16 13.50 10.87
CA ASP A 274 -5.25 12.84 10.14
C ASP A 274 -4.89 11.36 9.87
N VAL A 275 -4.95 10.60 10.97
CA VAL A 275 -4.49 9.20 10.99
C VAL A 275 -5.40 8.31 10.14
N ASP A 276 -6.71 8.62 10.08
CA ASP A 276 -7.68 7.80 9.35
C ASP A 276 -7.42 7.85 7.84
N ARG A 277 -7.29 9.08 7.30
CA ARG A 277 -6.96 9.23 5.88
C ARG A 277 -5.54 8.75 5.56
N ALA A 278 -4.57 8.99 6.46
CA ALA A 278 -3.22 8.46 6.31
C ALA A 278 -3.24 6.94 6.13
N PHE A 279 -4.03 6.23 6.95
CA PHE A 279 -4.18 4.78 6.85
C PHE A 279 -4.92 4.36 5.57
N GLN A 280 -6.06 4.99 5.24
CA GLN A 280 -6.80 4.71 4.01
C GLN A 280 -5.93 4.89 2.76
N TYR A 281 -5.18 5.98 2.69
CA TYR A 281 -4.36 6.32 1.53
C TYR A 281 -3.16 5.38 1.38
N VAL A 282 -2.49 5.01 2.49
CA VAL A 282 -1.41 4.02 2.39
C VAL A 282 -1.92 2.64 1.99
N GLN A 283 -3.11 2.25 2.42
CA GLN A 283 -3.73 1.00 1.98
C GLN A 283 -4.11 1.05 0.49
N ALA A 284 -4.65 2.17 0.01
CA ALA A 284 -4.94 2.38 -1.40
C ALA A 284 -3.66 2.33 -2.26
N ALA A 285 -2.58 2.98 -1.81
CA ALA A 285 -1.28 2.94 -2.46
C ALA A 285 -0.68 1.52 -2.48
N LEU A 286 -0.79 0.79 -1.37
CA LEU A 286 -0.32 -0.59 -1.28
C LEU A 286 -1.10 -1.51 -2.22
N SER A 287 -2.42 -1.39 -2.25
CA SER A 287 -3.27 -2.15 -3.17
C SER A 287 -2.89 -1.92 -4.64
N ASP A 288 -2.66 -0.66 -5.03
CA ASP A 288 -2.21 -0.33 -6.38
C ASP A 288 -0.83 -0.88 -6.69
N ALA A 289 0.12 -0.71 -5.77
CA ALA A 289 1.48 -1.21 -5.93
C ALA A 289 1.54 -2.75 -6.06
N LEU A 290 0.65 -3.44 -5.33
CA LEU A 290 0.51 -4.89 -5.40
C LEU A 290 -0.13 -5.33 -6.73
N PHE A 291 -1.12 -4.59 -7.23
CA PHE A 291 -1.73 -4.83 -8.53
C PHE A 291 -0.76 -4.55 -9.68
N PHE A 292 0.00 -3.47 -9.60
CA PHE A 292 1.05 -3.14 -10.57
C PHE A 292 2.12 -4.22 -10.67
N ASN A 293 2.39 -4.91 -9.57
CA ASN A 293 3.29 -6.07 -9.47
C ASN A 293 4.77 -5.77 -9.77
N ALA A 294 5.26 -4.56 -9.48
CA ALA A 294 6.67 -4.21 -9.52
C ALA A 294 7.32 -4.29 -8.13
N ARG A 295 8.67 -4.31 -8.08
CA ARG A 295 9.42 -4.46 -6.82
C ARG A 295 9.57 -3.15 -6.05
N LEU A 296 9.75 -2.03 -6.74
CA LEU A 296 10.22 -0.78 -6.15
C LEU A 296 9.17 -0.16 -5.21
N ARG A 297 7.93 -0.02 -5.68
CA ARG A 297 6.87 0.68 -4.94
C ARG A 297 6.49 0.02 -3.62
N PRO A 298 6.26 -1.31 -3.56
CA PRO A 298 5.99 -1.99 -2.28
C PRO A 298 7.10 -1.80 -1.25
N LEU A 299 8.38 -1.81 -1.68
CA LEU A 299 9.52 -1.54 -0.80
C LEU A 299 9.52 -0.11 -0.25
N GLN A 300 9.16 0.87 -1.08
CA GLN A 300 9.04 2.26 -0.64
C GLN A 300 7.90 2.44 0.37
N ILE A 301 6.75 1.83 0.13
CA ILE A 301 5.59 1.85 1.03
C ILE A 301 5.91 1.16 2.36
N ALA A 302 6.60 0.03 2.33
CA ALA A 302 7.00 -0.71 3.52
C ALA A 302 7.83 0.11 4.53
N ARG A 303 8.46 1.19 4.10
CA ARG A 303 9.20 2.11 4.99
C ARG A 303 8.27 2.95 5.88
N TYR A 304 7.05 3.23 5.43
CA TYR A 304 6.11 4.13 6.12
C TYR A 304 4.93 3.37 6.74
N LEU A 305 4.57 2.24 6.17
CA LEU A 305 3.41 1.44 6.57
C LEU A 305 3.38 1.14 8.07
N PRO A 306 4.48 0.64 8.71
CA PRO A 306 4.44 0.30 10.13
C PRO A 306 4.13 1.50 11.04
N SER A 307 4.63 2.68 10.70
CA SER A 307 4.38 3.89 11.50
C SER A 307 2.93 4.38 11.38
N ILE A 308 2.35 4.27 10.19
CA ILE A 308 0.95 4.63 9.93
C ILE A 308 0.01 3.62 10.62
N GLU A 309 0.30 2.32 10.49
CA GLU A 309 -0.46 1.25 11.15
C GLU A 309 -0.39 1.38 12.68
N ALA A 310 0.78 1.65 13.23
CA ALA A 310 0.93 1.84 14.66
C ALA A 310 0.09 3.03 15.17
N ALA A 311 0.12 4.17 14.46
CA ALA A 311 -0.67 5.35 14.80
C ALA A 311 -2.18 5.07 14.68
N TYR A 312 -2.60 4.35 13.64
CA TYR A 312 -3.99 3.95 13.44
C TYR A 312 -4.47 3.01 14.57
N ASN A 313 -3.68 2.01 14.90
CA ASN A 313 -3.99 1.07 15.97
C ASN A 313 -4.06 1.75 17.33
N GLN A 314 -3.12 2.67 17.61
CA GLN A 314 -3.17 3.48 18.83
C GLN A 314 -4.45 4.32 18.90
N LYS A 315 -4.83 4.99 17.82
CA LYS A 315 -6.06 5.78 17.73
C LYS A 315 -7.30 4.90 17.94
N MET A 316 -7.33 3.73 17.33
CA MET A 316 -8.43 2.78 17.51
C MET A 316 -8.53 2.30 18.96
N GLU A 317 -7.40 2.00 19.61
CA GLU A 317 -7.36 1.62 21.02
C GLU A 317 -7.84 2.76 21.94
N GLU A 318 -7.40 4.00 21.67
CA GLU A 318 -7.85 5.19 22.40
C GLU A 318 -9.36 5.42 22.23
N ASN A 319 -9.88 5.28 21.00
CA ASN A 319 -11.30 5.37 20.71
C ASN A 319 -12.10 4.29 21.46
N GLN A 320 -11.62 3.05 21.46
CA GLN A 320 -12.24 1.96 22.24
C GLN A 320 -12.24 2.27 23.75
N LYS A 321 -11.13 2.80 24.28
CA LYS A 321 -11.05 3.25 25.69
C LYS A 321 -12.04 4.38 25.98
N ARG A 322 -12.14 5.39 25.10
CA ARG A 322 -13.11 6.50 25.21
C ARG A 322 -14.55 5.99 25.19
N ILE A 323 -14.88 5.12 24.24
CA ILE A 323 -16.21 4.49 24.15
C ILE A 323 -16.50 3.73 25.46
N GLY A 324 -15.53 2.97 25.97
CA GLY A 324 -15.66 2.25 27.24
C GLY A 324 -15.85 3.16 28.45
N ILE A 325 -15.19 4.33 28.47
CA ILE A 325 -15.39 5.35 29.52
C ILE A 325 -16.76 6.01 29.38
N THR A 326 -17.13 6.44 28.19
CA THR A 326 -18.41 7.06 27.89
C THR A 326 -19.57 6.14 28.26
N ASN A 327 -19.46 4.85 27.88
CA ASN A 327 -20.46 3.83 28.24
C ASN A 327 -20.56 3.66 29.77
N ARG A 328 -19.42 3.68 30.49
CA ARG A 328 -19.40 3.64 31.95
C ARG A 328 -20.05 4.88 32.57
N VAL A 329 -19.78 6.08 32.04
CA VAL A 329 -20.39 7.34 32.50
C VAL A 329 -21.89 7.34 32.20
N ILE A 330 -22.32 6.97 31.01
CA ILE A 330 -23.74 6.85 30.65
C ILE A 330 -24.43 5.83 31.55
N PHE A 331 -23.77 4.69 31.80
CA PHE A 331 -24.31 3.67 32.72
C PHE A 331 -24.41 4.18 34.14
N SER A 332 -23.38 4.90 34.65
CA SER A 332 -23.44 5.49 36.02
C SER A 332 -24.48 6.59 36.12
N LEU A 333 -24.61 7.46 35.12
CA LEU A 333 -25.66 8.48 35.06
C LEU A 333 -27.05 7.87 34.98
N SER A 334 -27.21 6.77 34.22
CA SER A 334 -28.46 6.01 34.13
C SER A 334 -28.82 5.38 35.47
N ILE A 335 -27.81 4.88 36.22
CA ILE A 335 -28.01 4.37 37.59
C ILE A 335 -28.41 5.52 38.55
N VAL A 336 -27.70 6.68 38.48
CA VAL A 336 -28.03 7.85 39.30
C VAL A 336 -29.42 8.36 38.97
N LEU A 337 -29.77 8.47 37.71
CA LEU A 337 -31.12 8.85 37.28
C LEU A 337 -32.17 7.84 37.75
N LEU A 338 -31.83 6.56 37.67
CA LEU A 338 -32.68 5.48 38.14
C LEU A 338 -32.88 5.52 39.65
N LEU A 339 -31.79 5.77 40.41
CA LEU A 339 -31.85 5.94 41.86
C LEU A 339 -32.67 7.19 42.24
N PHE A 340 -32.54 8.28 41.46
CA PHE A 340 -33.33 9.49 41.64
C PHE A 340 -34.83 9.24 41.33
N LEU A 341 -35.11 8.54 40.20
CA LEU A 341 -36.49 8.13 39.87
C LEU A 341 -37.07 7.15 40.90
N LEU A 342 -36.23 6.22 41.38
CA LEU A 342 -36.63 5.32 42.46
C LEU A 342 -36.92 6.04 43.74
N MET A 343 -36.07 7.05 44.09
CA MET A 343 -36.28 7.91 45.25
C MET A 343 -37.57 8.75 45.12
N MET A 344 -37.84 9.31 43.93
CA MET A 344 -39.09 10.03 43.64
C MET A 344 -40.30 9.08 43.69
N LEU A 345 -40.19 7.85 43.20
CA LEU A 345 -41.23 6.84 43.33
C LEU A 345 -41.46 6.45 44.81
N LEU A 346 -40.38 6.28 45.57
CA LEU A 346 -40.45 6.00 47.01
C LEU A 346 -41.04 7.17 47.83
N LEU A 347 -40.71 8.42 47.47
CA LEU A 347 -41.31 9.61 48.05
C LEU A 347 -42.79 9.74 47.69
N ASN A 348 -43.14 9.46 46.42
CA ASN A 348 -44.54 9.44 45.96
C ASN A 348 -45.33 8.29 46.59
N VAL A 349 -44.71 7.11 46.76
CA VAL A 349 -45.30 5.96 47.43
C VAL A 349 -45.42 6.18 48.94
N ARG A 350 -44.52 6.98 49.57
CA ARG A 350 -44.72 7.43 50.96
C ARG A 350 -45.94 8.35 51.12
N THR A 351 -46.27 9.06 50.08
CA THR A 351 -47.49 9.93 50.05
C THR A 351 -48.76 9.17 49.62
N ILE A 352 -48.58 8.04 48.94
CA ILE A 352 -49.71 7.23 48.42
C ILE A 352 -49.78 5.85 49.12
N ARG A 353 -49.43 5.73 50.37
CA ARG A 353 -49.14 4.49 51.13
C ARG A 353 -50.29 3.49 51.32
N ALA A 354 -51.38 3.61 50.66
CA ALA A 354 -52.52 2.69 50.88
C ALA A 354 -52.81 1.70 49.73
N ASN A 355 -52.25 1.87 48.50
CA ASN A 355 -52.66 0.99 47.41
C ASN A 355 -51.50 0.69 46.41
N ARG A 356 -51.09 -0.51 46.29
CA ARG A 356 -50.38 -1.16 45.14
C ARG A 356 -48.95 -1.64 45.35
N GLU A 357 -48.80 -2.71 46.08
CA GLU A 357 -47.57 -3.52 46.15
C GLU A 357 -47.26 -4.31 44.82
N ILE A 358 -48.30 -4.56 44.02
CA ILE A 358 -48.20 -5.41 42.82
C ILE A 358 -47.57 -4.69 41.59
N THR A 359 -47.73 -3.39 41.48
CA THR A 359 -47.15 -2.62 40.37
C THR A 359 -45.61 -2.46 40.49
N ARG A 360 -45.12 -2.64 41.72
CA ARG A 360 -43.71 -2.43 42.08
C ARG A 360 -42.74 -3.53 41.54
N LEU A 361 -43.23 -4.74 41.49
CA LEU A 361 -42.38 -5.89 41.03
C LEU A 361 -42.25 -5.96 39.52
N SER A 362 -43.29 -5.58 38.77
CA SER A 362 -43.32 -5.66 37.30
C SER A 362 -42.40 -4.66 36.59
N THR A 363 -42.25 -3.43 37.17
CA THR A 363 -41.40 -2.40 36.58
C THR A 363 -39.91 -2.69 36.75
N SER A 364 -39.52 -3.22 37.92
CA SER A 364 -38.11 -3.54 38.22
C SER A 364 -37.54 -4.67 37.33
N LEU A 365 -38.37 -5.65 36.99
CA LEU A 365 -37.94 -6.78 36.17
C LEU A 365 -37.72 -6.40 34.69
N LYS A 366 -38.55 -5.50 34.17
CA LYS A 366 -38.44 -5.03 32.77
C LYS A 366 -37.16 -4.22 32.54
N GLU A 367 -36.76 -3.40 33.51
CA GLU A 367 -35.56 -2.58 33.43
C GLU A 367 -34.25 -3.42 33.50
N ALA A 368 -34.28 -4.53 34.25
CA ALA A 368 -33.13 -5.45 34.31
C ALA A 368 -32.90 -6.18 32.99
N ASN A 369 -33.98 -6.60 32.30
CA ASN A 369 -33.90 -7.28 31.02
C ASN A 369 -33.42 -6.36 29.86
N GLU A 370 -33.82 -5.09 29.86
CA GLU A 370 -33.37 -4.11 28.86
C GLU A 370 -31.88 -3.80 29.01
N ARG A 371 -31.34 -3.80 30.23
CA ARG A 371 -29.90 -3.60 30.48
C ARG A 371 -29.06 -4.77 30.03
N LEU A 372 -29.54 -5.99 30.25
CA LEU A 372 -28.83 -7.19 29.82
C LEU A 372 -28.72 -7.28 28.27
N SER A 373 -29.79 -6.88 27.58
CA SER A 373 -29.82 -6.83 26.12
C SER A 373 -28.86 -5.78 25.53
N LYS A 374 -28.72 -4.62 26.20
CA LYS A 374 -27.82 -3.56 25.75
C LYS A 374 -26.35 -3.92 25.94
N SER A 375 -26.00 -4.54 27.08
CA SER A 375 -24.61 -4.99 27.35
C SER A 375 -24.15 -6.07 26.38
N LEU A 376 -25.05 -6.95 25.92
CA LEU A 376 -24.77 -7.97 24.91
C LEU A 376 -24.48 -7.37 23.53
N LYS A 377 -25.13 -6.24 23.20
CA LYS A 377 -24.94 -5.57 21.92
C LYS A 377 -23.56 -4.91 21.82
N ASP A 378 -23.11 -4.27 22.91
CA ASP A 378 -21.82 -3.56 22.95
C ASP A 378 -20.63 -4.54 22.83
N VAL A 379 -20.74 -5.77 23.38
CA VAL A 379 -19.71 -6.83 23.25
C VAL A 379 -19.66 -7.40 21.82
N SER A 380 -20.80 -7.45 21.14
CA SER A 380 -20.89 -7.95 19.76
C SER A 380 -20.19 -7.01 18.77
N GLU A 381 -20.31 -5.70 18.96
CA GLU A 381 -19.69 -4.69 18.07
C GLU A 381 -18.16 -4.67 18.20
N ALA A 382 -17.62 -4.89 19.42
CA ALA A 382 -16.17 -4.98 19.65
C ALA A 382 -15.52 -6.22 19.00
N ASN A 383 -16.23 -7.35 18.93
CA ASN A 383 -15.74 -8.55 18.28
C ASN A 383 -15.71 -8.43 16.74
N SER A 384 -16.67 -7.72 16.15
CA SER A 384 -16.74 -7.51 14.70
C SER A 384 -15.53 -6.74 14.15
N ALA A 385 -15.07 -5.72 14.87
CA ALA A 385 -13.90 -4.93 14.48
C ALA A 385 -12.60 -5.75 14.46
N LYS A 386 -12.49 -6.75 15.36
CA LYS A 386 -11.33 -7.65 15.43
C LYS A 386 -11.26 -8.62 14.24
N GLU A 387 -12.41 -9.09 13.77
CA GLU A 387 -12.49 -10.01 12.61
C GLU A 387 -12.15 -9.29 11.29
N GLU A 388 -12.55 -8.03 11.13
CA GLU A 388 -12.23 -7.22 9.96
C GLU A 388 -10.73 -6.98 9.81
N TYR A 389 -10.03 -6.71 10.94
CA TYR A 389 -8.58 -6.55 10.96
C TYR A 389 -7.83 -7.83 10.56
N LEU A 390 -8.34 -8.99 10.99
CA LEU A 390 -7.79 -10.30 10.61
C LEU A 390 -7.90 -10.57 9.10
N GLY A 391 -9.02 -10.16 8.49
CA GLY A 391 -9.26 -10.27 7.06
C GLY A 391 -8.29 -9.44 6.22
N LEU A 392 -7.99 -8.20 6.64
CA LEU A 392 -7.03 -7.31 5.97
C LEU A 392 -5.60 -7.87 6.01
N PHE A 393 -5.18 -8.42 7.16
CA PHE A 393 -3.86 -9.04 7.31
C PHE A 393 -3.70 -10.30 6.42
N LEU A 394 -4.73 -11.15 6.36
CA LEU A 394 -4.73 -12.33 5.49
C LEU A 394 -4.69 -11.97 4.01
N SER A 395 -5.36 -10.88 3.61
CA SER A 395 -5.30 -10.33 2.25
C SER A 395 -3.88 -9.85 1.88
N MET A 396 -3.19 -9.17 2.78
CA MET A 396 -1.78 -8.76 2.61
C MET A 396 -0.86 -9.97 2.41
N CYS A 397 -0.97 -10.98 3.26
CA CYS A 397 -0.19 -12.22 3.15
C CYS A 397 -0.48 -12.96 1.84
N SER A 398 -1.74 -13.02 1.42
CA SER A 398 -2.16 -13.65 0.16
C SER A 398 -1.62 -12.94 -1.08
N SER A 399 -1.62 -11.61 -1.08
CA SER A 399 -1.09 -10.79 -2.18
C SER A 399 0.43 -10.94 -2.31
N TYR A 400 1.14 -11.08 -1.20
CA TYR A 400 2.59 -11.35 -1.17
C TYR A 400 2.92 -12.73 -1.76
N LEU A 401 2.05 -13.72 -1.51
CA LEU A 401 2.14 -15.08 -2.08
C LEU A 401 2.11 -15.13 -3.60
N VAL A 402 1.20 -14.37 -4.19
CA VAL A 402 1.05 -14.33 -5.66
C VAL A 402 2.29 -13.75 -6.32
N LYS A 403 2.97 -12.79 -5.68
CA LYS A 403 4.21 -12.18 -6.17
C LYS A 403 5.39 -13.13 -6.11
N LEU A 404 5.54 -13.90 -5.03
CA LEU A 404 6.63 -14.84 -4.82
C LEU A 404 6.62 -16.01 -5.82
N LYS A 405 5.47 -16.37 -6.40
CA LYS A 405 5.36 -17.43 -7.42
C LYS A 405 5.99 -17.07 -8.77
N LYS A 406 6.32 -15.80 -9.03
CA LYS A 406 6.77 -15.31 -10.35
C LYS A 406 8.28 -15.13 -10.53
N HIS A 407 9.10 -15.26 -9.48
CA HIS A 407 10.54 -14.96 -9.55
C HIS A 407 11.43 -16.16 -9.25
N GLN A 408 12.17 -16.61 -10.29
CA GLN A 408 13.25 -17.57 -10.22
C GLN A 408 14.60 -16.86 -10.43
N SER A 409 15.21 -16.29 -9.39
CA SER A 409 16.66 -16.10 -9.33
C SER A 409 17.18 -16.03 -7.90
N LEU A 410 18.30 -16.70 -7.63
CA LEU A 410 18.62 -17.37 -6.36
C LEU A 410 19.39 -16.53 -5.31
N LYS A 411 19.85 -15.31 -5.55
CA LYS A 411 20.71 -14.58 -4.60
C LYS A 411 20.12 -13.28 -4.00
N GLU A 412 19.25 -12.58 -4.69
CA GLU A 412 18.57 -11.36 -4.14
C GLU A 412 17.29 -11.71 -3.38
N SER A 413 16.71 -12.85 -3.67
CA SER A 413 15.53 -13.43 -3.05
C SER A 413 15.68 -13.74 -1.55
N GLU A 414 16.87 -13.97 -1.03
CA GLU A 414 17.07 -14.46 0.35
C GLU A 414 16.89 -13.37 1.40
N LYS A 415 17.32 -12.15 1.09
CA LYS A 415 17.16 -10.98 1.99
C LYS A 415 15.72 -10.49 2.03
N GLU A 416 15.05 -10.44 0.88
CA GLU A 416 13.63 -10.07 0.79
C GLU A 416 12.72 -11.06 1.52
N PHE A 417 13.11 -12.34 1.53
CA PHE A 417 12.41 -13.37 2.29
C PHE A 417 12.60 -13.22 3.78
N GLN A 418 13.80 -12.89 4.22
CA GLN A 418 14.05 -12.66 5.64
C GLN A 418 13.24 -11.45 6.13
N ASP A 419 13.22 -10.36 5.37
CA ASP A 419 12.42 -9.17 5.70
C ASP A 419 10.90 -9.46 5.71
N PHE A 420 10.44 -10.36 4.83
CA PHE A 420 9.05 -10.85 4.88
C PHE A 420 8.79 -11.69 6.13
N TYR A 421 9.68 -12.62 6.48
CA TYR A 421 9.51 -13.44 7.68
C TYR A 421 9.53 -12.59 8.93
N ASP A 422 10.42 -11.61 9.01
CA ASP A 422 10.50 -10.72 10.16
C ASP A 422 9.23 -9.85 10.29
N SER A 423 8.69 -9.38 9.16
CA SER A 423 7.43 -8.64 9.14
C SER A 423 6.22 -9.51 9.50
N PHE A 424 6.18 -10.74 8.98
CA PHE A 424 5.15 -11.73 9.30
C PHE A 424 5.19 -12.11 10.78
N ASP A 425 6.37 -12.48 11.28
CA ASP A 425 6.57 -12.91 12.65
C ASP A 425 6.15 -11.81 13.63
N ASN A 426 6.57 -10.57 13.38
CA ASN A 426 6.20 -9.42 14.20
C ASN A 426 4.69 -9.17 14.20
N ALA A 427 4.08 -9.14 13.02
CA ALA A 427 2.65 -8.89 12.89
C ALA A 427 1.81 -10.03 13.51
N PHE A 428 2.26 -11.28 13.32
CA PHE A 428 1.59 -12.45 13.89
C PHE A 428 1.68 -12.48 15.42
N LEU A 429 2.88 -12.26 15.97
CA LEU A 429 3.06 -12.24 17.42
C LEU A 429 2.46 -11.01 18.09
N HIS A 430 2.25 -9.92 17.35
CA HIS A 430 1.44 -8.80 17.86
C HIS A 430 -0.04 -9.20 18.03
N LEU A 431 -0.55 -10.04 17.14
CA LEU A 431 -1.93 -10.58 17.23
C LEU A 431 -2.04 -11.71 18.26
N TYR A 432 -1.01 -12.52 18.39
CA TYR A 432 -0.97 -13.69 19.27
C TYR A 432 0.32 -13.70 20.11
N PRO A 433 0.47 -12.81 21.11
CA PRO A 433 1.73 -12.65 21.86
C PRO A 433 2.18 -13.91 22.60
N SER A 434 1.24 -14.70 23.10
CA SER A 434 1.52 -15.95 23.84
C SER A 434 1.67 -17.18 22.92
N PHE A 435 1.55 -17.00 21.58
CA PHE A 435 1.49 -18.14 20.67
C PHE A 435 2.61 -19.15 20.86
N VAL A 436 3.85 -18.69 21.04
CA VAL A 436 5.02 -19.58 21.19
C VAL A 436 4.95 -20.37 22.50
N GLU A 437 4.51 -19.74 23.57
CA GLU A 437 4.34 -20.37 24.89
C GLU A 437 3.20 -21.38 24.85
N ASP A 438 2.05 -20.98 24.32
CA ASP A 438 0.87 -21.82 24.19
C ASP A 438 1.11 -23.00 23.26
N PHE A 439 1.83 -22.77 22.15
CA PHE A 439 2.23 -23.82 21.23
C PHE A 439 3.15 -24.84 21.91
N ASN A 440 4.16 -24.37 22.65
CA ASN A 440 5.05 -25.21 23.41
C ASN A 440 4.36 -26.00 24.55
N ALA A 441 3.27 -25.45 25.07
CA ALA A 441 2.42 -26.16 26.03
C ALA A 441 1.70 -27.37 25.42
N LEU A 442 1.51 -27.40 24.09
CA LEU A 442 0.94 -28.54 23.38
C LEU A 442 1.98 -29.63 23.03
N LEU A 443 3.26 -29.35 23.22
CA LEU A 443 4.36 -30.30 22.96
C LEU A 443 4.84 -30.99 24.24
N LYS A 444 5.38 -32.19 24.06
CA LYS A 444 6.04 -32.90 25.13
C LYS A 444 7.22 -32.09 25.68
N PRO A 445 7.51 -32.14 26.99
CA PRO A 445 8.55 -31.30 27.60
C PRO A 445 9.91 -31.35 26.91
N GLU A 446 10.31 -32.53 26.44
CA GLU A 446 11.57 -32.80 25.76
C GLU A 446 11.60 -32.36 24.29
N CYS A 447 10.43 -32.03 23.72
CA CYS A 447 10.27 -31.65 22.33
C CYS A 447 9.89 -30.16 22.16
N ARG A 448 9.96 -29.39 23.25
CA ARG A 448 9.64 -27.95 23.19
C ARG A 448 10.61 -27.20 22.30
N ILE A 449 10.08 -26.30 21.53
CA ILE A 449 10.87 -25.51 20.59
C ILE A 449 11.56 -24.38 21.35
N GLU A 450 12.90 -24.37 21.33
CA GLU A 450 13.70 -23.25 21.80
C GLU A 450 14.13 -22.39 20.60
N LEU A 451 13.80 -21.11 20.66
CA LEU A 451 14.16 -20.17 19.62
C LEU A 451 15.61 -19.69 19.77
N LYS A 452 16.32 -19.57 18.66
CA LYS A 452 17.65 -18.96 18.63
C LYS A 452 17.56 -17.49 19.07
N LYS A 453 18.62 -17.01 19.74
CA LYS A 453 18.68 -15.62 20.21
C LYS A 453 18.42 -14.63 19.06
N GLY A 454 17.30 -13.89 19.15
CA GLY A 454 16.87 -12.90 18.16
C GLY A 454 15.87 -13.41 17.11
N ALA A 455 15.52 -14.69 17.07
CA ALA A 455 14.46 -15.21 16.21
C ALA A 455 13.11 -15.10 16.93
N LEU A 456 12.09 -14.59 16.22
CA LEU A 456 10.72 -14.47 16.73
C LEU A 456 9.95 -15.78 16.54
N LEU A 457 10.06 -16.39 15.37
CA LEU A 457 9.53 -17.72 15.06
C LEU A 457 10.57 -18.50 14.25
N ASN A 458 10.58 -19.82 14.40
CA ASN A 458 11.32 -20.73 13.52
C ASN A 458 10.40 -21.28 12.41
N THR A 459 10.92 -22.14 11.56
CA THR A 459 10.16 -22.72 10.43
C THR A 459 8.94 -23.50 10.92
N GLU A 460 9.09 -24.30 11.95
CA GLU A 460 8.01 -25.09 12.54
C GLU A 460 6.89 -24.19 13.05
N LEU A 461 7.23 -23.19 13.85
CA LEU A 461 6.28 -22.24 14.39
C LEU A 461 5.57 -21.42 13.31
N ARG A 462 6.29 -21.00 12.24
CA ARG A 462 5.67 -20.31 11.10
C ARG A 462 4.66 -21.19 10.36
N ILE A 463 4.94 -22.48 10.20
CA ILE A 463 3.98 -23.44 9.61
C ILE A 463 2.68 -23.43 10.43
N PHE A 464 2.79 -23.54 11.73
CA PHE A 464 1.61 -23.60 12.59
C PHE A 464 0.96 -22.23 12.85
N ALA A 465 1.71 -21.15 12.77
CA ALA A 465 1.17 -19.79 12.71
C ALA A 465 0.27 -19.59 11.47
N LEU A 466 0.71 -20.09 10.32
CA LEU A 466 -0.10 -20.08 9.09
C LEU A 466 -1.36 -20.94 9.22
N ILE A 467 -1.25 -22.12 9.86
CA ILE A 467 -2.41 -22.99 10.15
C ILE A 467 -3.37 -22.28 11.11
N LYS A 468 -2.88 -21.57 12.12
CA LYS A 468 -3.67 -20.74 13.02
C LYS A 468 -4.44 -19.64 12.27
N LEU A 469 -3.84 -19.05 11.26
CA LEU A 469 -4.46 -18.05 10.38
C LEU A 469 -5.40 -18.66 9.31
N GLY A 470 -5.61 -19.98 9.33
CA GLY A 470 -6.53 -20.67 8.42
C GLY A 470 -5.89 -21.19 7.13
N ILE A 471 -4.58 -21.01 6.92
CA ILE A 471 -3.85 -21.53 5.77
C ILE A 471 -3.41 -22.97 6.10
N THR A 472 -4.28 -23.95 5.85
CA THR A 472 -4.07 -25.35 6.26
C THR A 472 -3.47 -26.24 5.17
N GLN A 473 -3.54 -25.81 3.89
CA GLN A 473 -3.03 -26.60 2.77
C GLN A 473 -1.50 -26.58 2.71
N SER A 474 -0.87 -27.74 2.79
CA SER A 474 0.60 -27.88 2.77
C SER A 474 1.24 -27.32 1.50
N SER A 475 0.56 -27.34 0.37
CA SER A 475 1.02 -26.73 -0.88
C SER A 475 1.10 -25.18 -0.79
N HIS A 476 0.14 -24.55 -0.13
CA HIS A 476 0.14 -23.11 0.10
C HIS A 476 1.24 -22.72 1.11
N ILE A 477 1.36 -23.48 2.21
CA ILE A 477 2.40 -23.28 3.21
C ILE A 477 3.80 -23.46 2.59
N ALA A 478 3.97 -24.49 1.76
CA ALA A 478 5.21 -24.75 1.04
C ALA A 478 5.61 -23.60 0.11
N SER A 479 4.62 -23.04 -0.60
CA SER A 479 4.83 -21.88 -1.47
C SER A 479 5.22 -20.63 -0.69
N LEU A 480 4.62 -20.42 0.50
CA LEU A 480 4.90 -19.30 1.41
C LEU A 480 6.32 -19.36 1.98
N LEU A 481 6.67 -20.53 2.47
CA LEU A 481 7.92 -20.73 3.21
C LEU A 481 9.07 -21.22 2.32
N ARG A 482 8.86 -21.32 0.99
CA ARG A 482 9.85 -21.82 0.01
C ARG A 482 10.42 -23.20 0.31
N TYR A 483 9.62 -24.05 0.87
CA TYR A 483 9.97 -25.45 1.07
C TYR A 483 9.27 -26.34 0.03
N SER A 484 9.76 -27.58 -0.15
CA SER A 484 9.01 -28.58 -0.87
C SER A 484 7.76 -28.97 -0.09
N VAL A 485 6.70 -29.37 -0.81
CA VAL A 485 5.47 -29.84 -0.15
C VAL A 485 5.77 -31.01 0.80
N ASN A 486 6.70 -31.89 0.39
CA ASN A 486 7.17 -33.00 1.23
C ASN A 486 7.88 -32.52 2.48
N THR A 487 8.64 -31.45 2.41
CA THR A 487 9.31 -30.85 3.58
C THR A 487 8.28 -30.34 4.58
N ILE A 488 7.23 -29.66 4.13
CA ILE A 488 6.13 -29.21 5.00
C ILE A 488 5.38 -30.39 5.64
N TYR A 489 5.12 -31.44 4.85
CA TYR A 489 4.52 -32.65 5.40
C TYR A 489 5.37 -33.27 6.50
N ASN A 490 6.70 -33.33 6.29
CA ASN A 490 7.63 -33.89 7.29
C ASN A 490 7.62 -33.05 8.57
N TYR A 491 7.70 -31.73 8.50
CA TYR A 491 7.62 -30.85 9.67
C TYR A 491 6.29 -31.01 10.41
N ARG A 492 5.17 -31.03 9.69
CA ARG A 492 3.84 -31.22 10.31
C ARG A 492 3.73 -32.59 10.98
N ALA A 493 4.20 -33.64 10.32
CA ALA A 493 4.17 -35.00 10.86
C ALA A 493 5.08 -35.13 12.10
N GLN A 494 6.28 -34.54 12.05
CA GLN A 494 7.22 -34.52 13.16
C GLN A 494 6.61 -33.82 14.38
N ILE A 495 6.18 -32.58 14.24
CA ILE A 495 5.59 -31.81 15.34
C ILE A 495 4.34 -32.49 15.92
N LYS A 496 3.49 -33.09 15.05
CA LYS A 496 2.35 -33.90 15.52
C LYS A 496 2.79 -35.10 16.35
N ASN A 497 3.90 -35.75 16.02
CA ASN A 497 4.45 -36.85 16.81
C ASN A 497 5.04 -36.37 18.15
N ASP A 498 5.57 -35.15 18.17
CA ASP A 498 6.18 -34.50 19.32
C ASP A 498 5.13 -33.86 20.25
N SER A 499 3.85 -33.80 19.81
CA SER A 499 2.74 -33.24 20.58
C SER A 499 2.21 -34.19 21.66
N ILE A 500 1.56 -33.63 22.66
CA ILE A 500 0.88 -34.36 23.74
C ILE A 500 -0.37 -35.08 23.19
N CYS A 501 -1.08 -34.47 22.23
CA CYS A 501 -2.29 -35.01 21.61
C CYS A 501 -2.17 -34.96 20.09
N ARG A 502 -1.80 -36.07 19.46
CA ARG A 502 -1.48 -36.13 18.03
C ARG A 502 -2.70 -35.91 17.12
N GLU A 503 -3.87 -36.44 17.47
CA GLU A 503 -5.07 -36.43 16.62
C GLU A 503 -5.66 -35.03 16.50
N ASP A 504 -5.76 -34.29 17.60
CA ASP A 504 -6.41 -32.98 17.68
C ASP A 504 -5.41 -31.81 17.64
N PHE A 505 -4.13 -32.08 17.39
CA PHE A 505 -3.07 -31.06 17.54
C PHE A 505 -3.33 -29.80 16.74
N GLU A 506 -3.66 -29.93 15.45
CA GLU A 506 -3.88 -28.74 14.59
C GLU A 506 -5.15 -27.97 14.98
N GLU A 507 -6.18 -28.63 15.47
CA GLU A 507 -7.39 -27.97 15.98
C GLU A 507 -7.08 -27.18 17.27
N ARG A 508 -6.26 -27.76 18.15
CA ARG A 508 -5.78 -27.06 19.35
C ARG A 508 -4.89 -25.85 19.01
N VAL A 509 -4.03 -25.98 17.99
CA VAL A 509 -3.24 -24.84 17.50
C VAL A 509 -4.16 -23.74 16.96
N LYS A 510 -5.23 -24.07 16.25
CA LYS A 510 -6.22 -23.09 15.80
C LYS A 510 -6.94 -22.40 16.96
N SER A 511 -7.10 -23.07 18.08
CA SER A 511 -7.78 -22.52 19.26
C SER A 511 -6.86 -21.64 20.14
N ILE A 512 -5.53 -21.65 19.96
CA ILE A 512 -4.60 -20.77 20.71
C ILE A 512 -5.09 -19.31 20.65
N GLY A 513 -5.18 -18.64 21.80
CA GLY A 513 -5.57 -17.23 21.89
C GLY A 513 -7.07 -16.96 21.76
N TYR A 514 -7.92 -17.98 21.65
CA TYR A 514 -9.34 -17.89 22.01
C TYR A 514 -9.40 -18.33 23.50
N GLY A 515 -9.32 -17.36 24.41
CA GLY A 515 -9.46 -17.64 25.83
C GLY A 515 -10.79 -18.32 26.12
N ASP A 516 -10.77 -19.32 27.00
CA ASP A 516 -11.95 -19.94 27.60
C ASP A 516 -12.84 -18.91 28.30
#